data_a3a216158ffc00286fc14e617e4b7757
#
_entry.id   a3a216158ffc00286fc14e617e4b7757
#
_cell.length_a   1.000
_cell.length_b   1.000
_cell.length_c   1.000
_cell.angle_alpha   90.00
_cell.angle_beta   90.00
_cell.angle_gamma   90.00
#
_symmetry.space_group_name_H-M   'P 1'
#
loop_
_entity.id
_entity.type
_entity.pdbx_description
1 polymer ?
#
loop_
_entity_poly.entity_id
_entity_poly.type
_entity_poly.pdbx_seq_one_letter_code
_entity_poly.pdbx_strand_id
1 'polypeptide(L)'
;NISVANKFVDHIAKISKKNVKKADKSFNTDNIGAFGSSFDLSNNKIPDPVIVSCTDGVGTKIDLANKFKKFDTIGIDLVAMCVNDLIVQGAKPLFFLDYIAVGKLDLKKTKNILSGIIKGCKISNCQLIGGETAEMPGIYSKDKFDLAGFSVGIVSKKKILNKNRVKEDNIILAI
;
A
#
# COMPACT_ATOMS: atom_id res chain seq x y z
N ASN A 1 23.71 1.93 -4.38
CA ASN A 1 24.27 1.14 -5.50
C ASN A 1 23.24 1.10 -6.64
N ILE A 2 23.46 1.91 -7.70
CA ILE A 2 22.53 2.10 -8.83
C ILE A 2 22.15 0.76 -9.50
N SER A 3 23.09 -0.15 -9.70
CA SER A 3 22.81 -1.46 -10.31
C SER A 3 21.83 -2.32 -9.48
N VAL A 4 21.90 -2.23 -8.16
CA VAL A 4 21.00 -2.95 -7.26
C VAL A 4 19.60 -2.32 -7.28
N ALA A 5 19.55 -0.98 -7.31
CA ALA A 5 18.28 -0.24 -7.43
C ALA A 5 17.55 -0.56 -8.73
N ASN A 6 18.26 -0.53 -9.87
CA ASN A 6 17.67 -0.87 -11.18
C ASN A 6 17.10 -2.30 -11.21
N LYS A 7 17.82 -3.29 -10.67
CA LYS A 7 17.31 -4.68 -10.54
C LYS A 7 16.04 -4.76 -9.69
N PHE A 8 15.91 -3.89 -8.71
CA PHE A 8 14.72 -3.85 -7.88
C PHE A 8 13.52 -3.22 -8.62
N VAL A 9 13.74 -2.11 -9.33
CA VAL A 9 12.71 -1.47 -10.19
C VAL A 9 12.22 -2.45 -11.26
N ASP A 10 13.10 -3.16 -11.95
CA ASP A 10 12.74 -4.20 -12.92
C ASP A 10 11.89 -5.31 -12.30
N HIS A 11 12.20 -5.67 -11.05
CA HIS A 11 11.43 -6.68 -10.32
C HIS A 11 10.02 -6.16 -10.00
N ILE A 12 9.88 -4.92 -9.55
CA ILE A 12 8.59 -4.26 -9.30
C ILE A 12 7.75 -4.28 -10.57
N ALA A 13 8.30 -3.81 -11.69
CA ALA A 13 7.60 -3.76 -12.98
C ALA A 13 7.08 -5.14 -13.43
N LYS A 14 7.90 -6.20 -13.29
CA LYS A 14 7.51 -7.57 -13.62
C LYS A 14 6.38 -8.10 -12.75
N ILE A 15 6.43 -7.83 -11.44
CA ILE A 15 5.41 -8.35 -10.52
C ILE A 15 4.10 -7.58 -10.67
N SER A 16 4.15 -6.26 -10.81
CA SER A 16 2.96 -5.43 -10.99
C SER A 16 2.20 -5.82 -12.26
N LYS A 17 2.91 -6.01 -13.40
CA LYS A 17 2.27 -6.52 -14.64
C LYS A 17 1.56 -7.86 -14.46
N LYS A 18 2.10 -8.78 -13.62
CA LYS A 18 1.46 -10.07 -13.34
C LYS A 18 0.24 -9.96 -12.42
N ASN A 19 0.16 -8.91 -11.62
CA ASN A 19 -0.85 -8.79 -10.57
C ASN A 19 -2.04 -7.89 -10.94
N VAL A 20 -1.92 -7.11 -12.01
CA VAL A 20 -3.05 -6.36 -12.57
C VAL A 20 -4.00 -7.35 -13.26
N LYS A 21 -5.27 -7.36 -12.85
CA LYS A 21 -6.29 -8.14 -13.54
C LYS A 21 -6.40 -7.62 -14.98
N LYS A 22 -6.32 -8.50 -16.00
CA LYS A 22 -6.43 -8.13 -17.42
C LYS A 22 -7.67 -7.30 -17.77
N ALA A 23 -8.72 -7.38 -16.97
CA ALA A 23 -9.96 -6.63 -17.15
C ALA A 23 -9.95 -5.24 -16.49
N ASP A 24 -8.97 -4.93 -15.65
CA ASP A 24 -8.91 -3.65 -14.95
C ASP A 24 -8.06 -2.66 -15.76
N LYS A 25 -8.75 -1.79 -16.49
CA LYS A 25 -8.14 -0.73 -17.31
C LYS A 25 -7.91 0.57 -16.54
N SER A 26 -8.21 0.60 -15.24
CA SER A 26 -8.11 1.82 -14.44
C SER A 26 -6.67 2.27 -14.18
N PHE A 27 -5.69 1.38 -14.40
CA PHE A 27 -4.29 1.65 -14.16
C PHE A 27 -3.40 1.24 -15.34
N ASN A 28 -2.50 2.14 -15.73
CA ASN A 28 -1.47 1.85 -16.72
C ASN A 28 -0.17 1.37 -16.05
N THR A 29 0.15 0.08 -16.22
CA THR A 29 1.37 -0.54 -15.67
C THR A 29 2.67 -0.05 -16.33
N ASP A 30 2.60 0.66 -17.45
CA ASP A 30 3.80 1.15 -18.15
C ASP A 30 4.43 2.35 -17.46
N ASN A 31 3.71 2.96 -16.50
CA ASN A 31 4.21 4.08 -15.70
C ASN A 31 5.01 3.66 -14.45
N ILE A 32 5.23 2.37 -14.21
CA ILE A 32 6.04 1.92 -13.07
C ILE A 32 7.50 2.31 -13.30
N GLY A 33 8.06 3.10 -12.37
CA GLY A 33 9.37 3.73 -12.48
C GLY A 33 9.35 5.13 -13.08
N ALA A 34 8.17 5.65 -13.49
CA ALA A 34 7.96 7.04 -13.85
C ALA A 34 7.74 7.93 -12.61
N PHE A 35 7.69 9.24 -12.79
CA PHE A 35 7.55 10.22 -11.70
C PHE A 35 6.18 10.22 -11.02
N GLY A 36 5.16 9.64 -11.62
CA GLY A 36 3.82 9.57 -11.05
C GLY A 36 2.98 8.47 -11.69
N SER A 37 1.95 8.04 -10.95
CA SER A 37 1.00 7.04 -11.42
C SER A 37 -0.38 7.66 -11.58
N SER A 38 -1.07 7.28 -12.64
CA SER A 38 -2.45 7.69 -12.91
C SER A 38 -3.41 6.55 -12.63
N PHE A 39 -4.59 6.90 -12.12
CA PHE A 39 -5.67 5.97 -11.89
C PHE A 39 -6.96 6.53 -12.51
N ASP A 40 -7.52 5.82 -13.48
CA ASP A 40 -8.71 6.26 -14.20
C ASP A 40 -9.98 5.93 -13.43
N LEU A 41 -10.76 6.96 -13.10
CA LEU A 41 -12.04 6.84 -12.41
C LEU A 41 -13.26 6.78 -13.35
N SER A 42 -13.08 6.89 -14.67
CA SER A 42 -14.19 6.95 -15.63
C SER A 42 -15.13 5.74 -15.59
N ASN A 43 -14.60 4.57 -15.23
CA ASN A 43 -15.37 3.33 -15.07
C ASN A 43 -16.04 3.19 -13.68
N ASN A 44 -15.88 4.16 -12.81
CA ASN A 44 -16.44 4.09 -11.46
C ASN A 44 -17.89 4.60 -11.47
N LYS A 45 -18.82 3.71 -11.14
CA LYS A 45 -20.28 4.01 -11.14
C LYS A 45 -20.80 4.48 -9.77
N ILE A 46 -19.94 4.94 -8.89
CA ILE A 46 -20.37 5.45 -7.58
C ILE A 46 -20.97 6.85 -7.75
N PRO A 47 -22.23 7.08 -7.37
CA PRO A 47 -22.86 8.39 -7.46
C PRO A 47 -22.27 9.34 -6.42
N ASP A 48 -22.12 10.61 -6.78
CA ASP A 48 -21.54 11.66 -5.91
C ASP A 48 -20.24 11.18 -5.23
N PRO A 49 -19.20 10.81 -6.01
CA PRO A 49 -18.02 10.16 -5.47
C PRO A 49 -17.18 11.11 -4.62
N VAL A 50 -16.75 10.63 -3.46
CA VAL A 50 -15.79 11.31 -2.58
C VAL A 50 -14.55 10.44 -2.48
N ILE A 51 -13.39 11.04 -2.70
CA ILE A 51 -12.10 10.40 -2.49
C ILE A 51 -11.74 10.47 -1.00
N VAL A 52 -11.32 9.34 -0.46
CA VAL A 52 -10.78 9.20 0.89
C VAL A 52 -9.35 8.74 0.77
N SER A 53 -8.45 9.35 1.51
CA SER A 53 -7.03 8.99 1.51
C SER A 53 -6.51 8.94 2.93
N CYS A 54 -5.55 8.05 3.18
CA CYS A 54 -4.84 7.95 4.44
C CYS A 54 -3.38 7.55 4.20
N THR A 55 -2.56 7.79 5.19
CA THR A 55 -1.17 7.33 5.25
C THR A 55 -0.88 6.79 6.65
N ASP A 56 -0.14 5.71 6.72
CA ASP A 56 0.28 5.12 7.98
C ASP A 56 1.64 4.43 7.83
N GLY A 57 2.36 4.29 8.95
CA GLY A 57 3.62 3.56 9.05
C GLY A 57 3.45 2.28 9.87
N VAL A 58 4.22 1.25 9.55
CA VAL A 58 4.16 -0.03 10.29
C VAL A 58 4.59 0.15 11.75
N GLY A 59 5.51 1.08 12.04
CA GLY A 59 5.97 1.36 13.38
C GLY A 59 6.82 0.22 13.98
N THR A 60 6.72 0.02 15.30
CA THR A 60 7.62 -0.88 16.04
C THR A 60 7.54 -2.36 15.67
N LYS A 61 6.49 -2.81 14.97
CA LYS A 61 6.43 -4.19 14.41
C LYS A 61 7.60 -4.52 13.48
N ILE A 62 8.24 -3.50 12.88
CA ILE A 62 9.46 -3.67 12.09
C ILE A 62 10.59 -4.33 12.88
N ASP A 63 10.72 -4.02 14.17
CA ASP A 63 11.75 -4.65 15.00
C ASP A 63 11.50 -6.15 15.18
N LEU A 64 10.25 -6.59 15.23
CA LEU A 64 9.91 -8.02 15.23
C LEU A 64 10.30 -8.68 13.91
N ALA A 65 9.98 -8.04 12.78
CA ALA A 65 10.38 -8.54 11.46
C ALA A 65 11.90 -8.69 11.35
N ASN A 66 12.65 -7.73 11.86
CA ASN A 66 14.12 -7.78 11.92
C ASN A 66 14.64 -8.90 12.85
N LYS A 67 14.06 -9.02 14.04
CA LYS A 67 14.45 -10.03 15.04
C LYS A 67 14.25 -11.45 14.54
N PHE A 68 13.09 -11.71 13.92
CA PHE A 68 12.74 -13.04 13.40
C PHE A 68 13.17 -13.27 11.95
N LYS A 69 13.77 -12.27 11.28
CA LYS A 69 14.19 -12.33 9.87
C LYS A 69 13.02 -12.69 8.92
N LYS A 70 11.79 -12.31 9.30
CA LYS A 70 10.57 -12.58 8.58
C LYS A 70 10.01 -11.30 7.96
N PHE A 71 10.19 -11.15 6.64
CA PHE A 71 9.88 -9.92 5.92
C PHE A 71 8.71 -10.04 4.94
N ASP A 72 8.22 -11.25 4.70
CA ASP A 72 7.14 -11.53 3.74
C ASP A 72 5.73 -11.21 4.26
N THR A 73 5.58 -10.96 5.57
CA THR A 73 4.29 -10.65 6.21
C THR A 73 4.15 -9.18 6.58
N ILE A 74 5.26 -8.48 6.85
CA ILE A 74 5.20 -7.08 7.29
C ILE A 74 4.58 -6.14 6.26
N GLY A 75 4.69 -6.46 4.96
CA GLY A 75 4.04 -5.73 3.89
C GLY A 75 2.51 -5.91 3.89
N ILE A 76 2.00 -7.06 4.36
CA ILE A 76 0.57 -7.27 4.55
C ILE A 76 0.05 -6.36 5.66
N ASP A 77 0.78 -6.28 6.77
CA ASP A 77 0.49 -5.37 7.87
C ASP A 77 0.40 -3.92 7.41
N LEU A 78 1.37 -3.47 6.62
CA LEU A 78 1.40 -2.11 6.07
C LEU A 78 0.12 -1.79 5.29
N VAL A 79 -0.27 -2.67 4.36
CA VAL A 79 -1.47 -2.46 3.56
C VAL A 79 -2.73 -2.52 4.41
N ALA A 80 -2.80 -3.45 5.36
CA ALA A 80 -3.96 -3.60 6.24
C ALA A 80 -4.20 -2.35 7.09
N MET A 81 -3.15 -1.77 7.67
CA MET A 81 -3.26 -0.55 8.49
C MET A 81 -3.88 0.59 7.68
N CYS A 82 -3.32 0.90 6.50
CA CYS A 82 -3.84 1.95 5.64
C CYS A 82 -5.25 1.67 5.13
N VAL A 83 -5.52 0.43 4.69
CA VAL A 83 -6.84 0.08 4.12
C VAL A 83 -7.93 0.08 5.19
N ASN A 84 -7.63 -0.30 6.42
CA ASN A 84 -8.59 -0.23 7.52
C ASN A 84 -9.06 1.20 7.76
N ASP A 85 -8.19 2.20 7.64
CA ASP A 85 -8.54 3.62 7.77
C ASP A 85 -9.50 4.10 6.66
N LEU A 86 -9.40 3.53 5.45
CA LEU A 86 -10.38 3.78 4.41
C LEU A 86 -11.74 3.13 4.73
N ILE A 87 -11.72 1.90 5.23
CA ILE A 87 -12.92 1.12 5.50
C ILE A 87 -13.77 1.77 6.61
N VAL A 88 -13.14 2.31 7.66
CA VAL A 88 -13.87 2.99 8.74
C VAL A 88 -14.55 4.28 8.28
N GLN A 89 -14.16 4.83 7.12
CA GLN A 89 -14.87 5.92 6.45
C GLN A 89 -15.98 5.41 5.49
N GLY A 90 -16.10 4.09 5.31
CA GLY A 90 -17.01 3.46 4.35
C GLY A 90 -16.48 3.46 2.92
N ALA A 91 -15.21 3.78 2.73
CA ALA A 91 -14.60 3.85 1.40
C ALA A 91 -14.14 2.49 0.90
N LYS A 92 -14.36 2.25 -0.40
CA LYS A 92 -13.78 1.11 -1.13
C LYS A 92 -12.36 1.44 -1.53
N PRO A 93 -11.35 0.64 -1.16
CA PRO A 93 -9.98 0.84 -1.61
C PRO A 93 -9.88 0.81 -3.14
N LEU A 94 -9.08 1.70 -3.71
CA LEU A 94 -8.77 1.79 -5.14
C LEU A 94 -7.32 1.41 -5.40
N PHE A 95 -6.40 2.16 -4.81
CA PHE A 95 -4.97 1.96 -5.01
C PHE A 95 -4.13 2.27 -3.78
N PHE A 96 -2.89 1.81 -3.85
CA PHE A 96 -1.88 1.90 -2.80
C PHE A 96 -0.55 2.37 -3.38
N LEU A 97 0.18 3.14 -2.59
CA LEU A 97 1.56 3.55 -2.81
C LEU A 97 2.38 3.18 -1.57
N ASP A 98 3.57 2.64 -1.75
CA ASP A 98 4.47 2.30 -0.64
C ASP A 98 5.68 3.25 -0.56
N TYR A 99 6.20 3.42 0.64
CA TYR A 99 7.47 4.05 0.90
C TYR A 99 8.35 3.10 1.71
N ILE A 100 9.48 2.71 1.14
CA ILE A 100 10.47 1.82 1.76
C ILE A 100 11.77 2.59 1.96
N ALA A 101 12.08 2.94 3.21
CA ALA A 101 13.34 3.58 3.58
C ALA A 101 14.30 2.55 4.15
N VAL A 102 15.55 2.53 3.69
CA VAL A 102 16.56 1.54 4.12
C VAL A 102 17.90 2.21 4.37
N GLY A 103 18.68 1.71 5.33
CA GLY A 103 20.07 2.13 5.49
C GLY A 103 20.97 1.57 4.39
N LYS A 104 20.71 0.35 3.93
CA LYS A 104 21.35 -0.29 2.78
C LYS A 104 20.33 -1.18 2.06
N LEU A 105 20.28 -1.07 0.74
CA LEU A 105 19.38 -1.87 -0.07
C LEU A 105 19.84 -3.34 -0.14
N ASP A 106 19.06 -4.21 0.47
CA ASP A 106 19.17 -5.67 0.38
C ASP A 106 18.03 -6.20 -0.50
N LEU A 107 18.39 -6.68 -1.69
CA LEU A 107 17.41 -7.14 -2.69
C LEU A 107 16.53 -8.28 -2.19
N LYS A 108 17.04 -9.22 -1.41
CA LYS A 108 16.27 -10.37 -0.91
C LYS A 108 15.24 -9.91 0.11
N LYS A 109 15.67 -9.10 1.07
CA LYS A 109 14.81 -8.50 2.10
C LYS A 109 13.71 -7.65 1.48
N THR A 110 14.08 -6.71 0.61
CA THR A 110 13.14 -5.76 0.00
C THR A 110 12.15 -6.46 -0.93
N LYS A 111 12.55 -7.49 -1.68
CA LYS A 111 11.64 -8.32 -2.46
C LYS A 111 10.61 -9.06 -1.59
N ASN A 112 11.00 -9.56 -0.43
CA ASN A 112 10.07 -10.20 0.50
C ASN A 112 9.05 -9.19 1.05
N ILE A 113 9.49 -8.00 1.44
CA ILE A 113 8.61 -6.91 1.87
C ILE A 113 7.60 -6.59 0.78
N LEU A 114 8.08 -6.35 -0.45
CA LEU A 114 7.22 -6.05 -1.60
C LEU A 114 6.21 -7.17 -1.90
N SER A 115 6.64 -8.43 -1.77
CA SER A 115 5.72 -9.59 -1.92
C SER A 115 4.58 -9.53 -0.91
N GLY A 116 4.86 -9.14 0.33
CA GLY A 116 3.86 -8.91 1.36
C GLY A 116 2.90 -7.77 1.01
N ILE A 117 3.42 -6.64 0.52
CA ILE A 117 2.61 -5.49 0.07
C ILE A 117 1.65 -5.91 -1.04
N ILE A 118 2.17 -6.59 -2.06
CA ILE A 118 1.35 -7.08 -3.18
C ILE A 118 0.26 -8.04 -2.70
N LYS A 119 0.60 -8.93 -1.76
CA LYS A 119 -0.39 -9.86 -1.18
C LYS A 119 -1.46 -9.10 -0.41
N GLY A 120 -1.08 -8.10 0.40
CA GLY A 120 -2.02 -7.22 1.11
C GLY A 120 -2.95 -6.48 0.15
N CYS A 121 -2.41 -5.89 -0.92
CA CYS A 121 -3.20 -5.23 -1.96
C CYS A 121 -4.20 -6.18 -2.65
N LYS A 122 -3.81 -7.44 -2.90
CA LYS A 122 -4.72 -8.45 -3.45
C LYS A 122 -5.85 -8.79 -2.49
N ILE A 123 -5.56 -8.99 -1.21
CA ILE A 123 -6.55 -9.28 -0.17
C ILE A 123 -7.54 -8.12 -0.07
N SER A 124 -7.06 -6.88 -0.09
CA SER A 124 -7.85 -5.66 0.02
C SER A 124 -8.54 -5.25 -1.29
N ASN A 125 -8.32 -6.00 -2.37
CA ASN A 125 -8.80 -5.69 -3.72
C ASN A 125 -8.46 -4.26 -4.17
N CYS A 126 -7.27 -3.78 -3.83
CA CYS A 126 -6.69 -2.53 -4.31
C CYS A 126 -5.46 -2.80 -5.18
N GLN A 127 -4.99 -1.80 -5.91
CA GLN A 127 -3.85 -1.92 -6.82
C GLN A 127 -2.62 -1.21 -6.24
N LEU A 128 -1.47 -1.89 -6.23
CA LEU A 128 -0.19 -1.22 -6.03
C LEU A 128 0.18 -0.50 -7.33
N ILE A 129 0.09 0.82 -7.36
CA ILE A 129 0.30 1.62 -8.58
C ILE A 129 1.64 2.34 -8.62
N GLY A 130 2.35 2.41 -7.52
CA GLY A 130 3.64 3.08 -7.42
C GLY A 130 4.16 3.03 -5.99
N GLY A 131 5.23 3.76 -5.75
CA GLY A 131 5.87 3.89 -4.47
C GLY A 131 7.27 4.47 -4.59
N GLU A 132 8.00 4.52 -3.48
CA GLU A 132 9.35 5.02 -3.40
C GLU A 132 10.22 4.09 -2.58
N THR A 133 11.46 3.87 -3.01
CA THR A 133 12.47 3.15 -2.23
C THR A 133 13.71 4.01 -2.07
N ALA A 134 13.95 4.48 -0.86
CA ALA A 134 15.04 5.38 -0.51
C ALA A 134 16.15 4.65 0.25
N GLU A 135 17.37 4.64 -0.30
CA GLU A 135 18.58 4.22 0.41
C GLU A 135 19.20 5.44 1.10
N MET A 136 19.13 5.49 2.43
CA MET A 136 19.53 6.65 3.24
C MET A 136 20.61 6.27 4.28
N PRO A 137 21.85 6.03 3.85
CA PRO A 137 22.96 5.74 4.76
C PRO A 137 23.23 6.97 5.66
N GLY A 138 23.43 6.71 6.94
CA GLY A 138 23.62 7.76 7.94
C GLY A 138 22.34 8.18 8.68
N ILE A 139 21.17 8.10 8.03
CA ILE A 139 19.87 8.26 8.68
C ILE A 139 19.42 6.92 9.26
N TYR A 140 19.47 5.87 8.46
CA TYR A 140 19.23 4.50 8.92
C TYR A 140 20.54 3.73 9.00
N SER A 141 20.75 2.97 10.07
CA SER A 141 21.84 2.00 10.13
C SER A 141 21.61 0.89 9.10
N LYS A 142 22.69 0.23 8.68
CA LYS A 142 22.72 -0.71 7.55
C LYS A 142 21.60 -1.75 7.53
N ASP A 143 21.20 -2.27 8.69
CA ASP A 143 20.19 -3.32 8.80
C ASP A 143 18.80 -2.80 9.12
N LYS A 144 18.65 -1.50 9.38
CA LYS A 144 17.39 -0.85 9.69
C LYS A 144 16.65 -0.43 8.43
N PHE A 145 15.34 -0.41 8.53
CA PHE A 145 14.46 0.07 7.49
C PHE A 145 13.19 0.62 8.12
N ASP A 146 12.44 1.39 7.35
CA ASP A 146 11.11 1.87 7.70
C ASP A 146 10.15 1.63 6.55
N LEU A 147 8.87 1.48 6.87
CA LEU A 147 7.79 1.24 5.92
C LEU A 147 6.63 2.16 6.22
N ALA A 148 6.23 2.91 5.21
CA ALA A 148 4.99 3.68 5.24
C ALA A 148 4.16 3.38 3.99
N GLY A 149 2.86 3.58 4.09
CA GLY A 149 1.93 3.39 3.00
C GLY A 149 1.00 4.58 2.84
N PHE A 150 0.52 4.75 1.63
CA PHE A 150 -0.50 5.71 1.27
C PHE A 150 -1.59 4.98 0.49
N SER A 151 -2.82 5.02 0.96
CA SER A 151 -3.94 4.39 0.28
C SER A 151 -5.02 5.41 -0.09
N VAL A 152 -5.66 5.16 -1.21
CA VAL A 152 -6.77 5.96 -1.71
C VAL A 152 -7.96 5.07 -1.98
N GLY A 153 -9.12 5.52 -1.55
CA GLY A 153 -10.40 4.86 -1.74
C GLY A 153 -11.48 5.82 -2.20
N ILE A 154 -12.64 5.31 -2.45
CA ILE A 154 -13.78 6.05 -2.95
C ILE A 154 -15.06 5.62 -2.24
N VAL A 155 -15.93 6.59 -1.96
CA VAL A 155 -17.23 6.35 -1.34
C VAL A 155 -18.26 7.32 -1.91
N SER A 156 -19.54 6.91 -1.98
CA SER A 156 -20.61 7.88 -2.26
C SER A 156 -20.76 8.83 -1.07
N LYS A 157 -20.92 10.13 -1.33
CA LYS A 157 -21.13 11.16 -0.31
C LYS A 157 -22.18 10.78 0.74
N LYS A 158 -23.26 10.16 0.31
CA LYS A 158 -24.35 9.72 1.18
C LYS A 158 -24.00 8.50 2.05
N LYS A 159 -22.93 7.76 1.70
CA LYS A 159 -22.51 6.52 2.39
C LYS A 159 -21.30 6.71 3.30
N ILE A 160 -20.73 7.91 3.37
CA ILE A 160 -19.63 8.19 4.30
C ILE A 160 -20.06 7.86 5.72
N LEU A 161 -19.26 7.03 6.38
CA LEU A 161 -19.45 6.72 7.80
C LEU A 161 -18.89 7.85 8.65
N ASN A 162 -19.62 8.25 9.69
CA ASN A 162 -19.21 9.26 10.64
C ASN A 162 -19.86 9.04 12.01
N LYS A 163 -19.33 9.68 13.04
CA LYS A 163 -19.80 9.56 14.43
C LYS A 163 -21.29 9.86 14.62
N ASN A 164 -21.89 10.72 13.80
CA ASN A 164 -23.29 11.09 13.91
C ASN A 164 -24.26 9.98 13.51
N ARG A 165 -23.75 8.88 12.93
CA ARG A 165 -24.53 7.68 12.59
C ARG A 165 -24.57 6.67 13.73
N VAL A 166 -23.73 6.83 14.75
CA VAL A 166 -23.72 5.96 15.94
C VAL A 166 -24.90 6.30 16.81
N LYS A 167 -25.67 5.29 17.20
CA LYS A 167 -26.87 5.40 18.06
C LYS A 167 -26.72 4.51 19.29
N GLU A 168 -27.51 4.79 20.33
CA GLU A 168 -27.47 4.05 21.60
C GLU A 168 -27.85 2.58 21.44
N ASP A 169 -28.70 2.26 20.46
CA ASP A 169 -29.15 0.90 20.16
C ASP A 169 -28.22 0.10 19.23
N ASN A 170 -27.08 0.68 18.84
CA ASN A 170 -26.12 -0.03 18.01
C ASN A 170 -25.39 -1.12 18.80
N ILE A 171 -25.15 -2.25 18.15
CA ILE A 171 -24.42 -3.39 18.71
C ILE A 171 -22.92 -3.20 18.41
N ILE A 172 -22.09 -3.40 19.42
CA ILE A 172 -20.63 -3.45 19.26
C ILE A 172 -20.24 -4.86 18.87
N LEU A 173 -19.55 -5.00 17.76
CA LEU A 173 -18.98 -6.26 17.29
C LEU A 173 -17.47 -6.24 17.51
N ALA A 174 -16.94 -7.28 18.14
CA ALA A 174 -15.50 -7.57 18.19
C ALA A 174 -15.15 -8.60 17.11
N ILE A 175 -14.03 -8.37 16.41
CA ILE A 175 -13.52 -9.24 15.35
C ILE A 175 -12.19 -9.83 15.82
#